data_ea16977a0afedf79aa03d3db68c6aee6
#
_entry.id   ea16977a0afedf79aa03d3db68c6aee6
#
_cell.length_a   1.000
_cell.length_b   1.000
_cell.length_c   1.000
_cell.angle_alpha   90.00
_cell.angle_beta   90.00
_cell.angle_gamma   90.00
#
_symmetry.space_group_name_H-M   'P 1'
#
loop_
_entity.id
_entity.type
_entity.pdbx_description
1 polymer ?
#
loop_
_entity_poly.entity_id
_entity_poly.type
_entity_poly.pdbx_seq_one_letter_code
_entity_poly.pdbx_strand_id
1 'polypeptide(L)'
;MALTDDGALIRRSVLPGGVRVLTERVENVHTVSVGFWVGAGSADENEGTLGSTHFLEHLLFKGTASRSAKELADRIDFLGGNFNAGTGKQLTYYYGHVVEEDLADAVELLADMVASSALAEADMEMERGVILEELAMYADDASEVAHEQIASLVMGGHPLGRPIGGTSESVLGLDHANLTSHYRQNYRPEELVVTAAGKADHEALCAMVEASLRGAGW
;
A
#
# COMPACT_ATOMS: atom_id res chain seq x y z
N MET A 1 -12.63 -20.67 -8.13
CA MET A 1 -11.96 -20.77 -9.44
C MET A 1 -12.88 -20.11 -10.44
N ALA A 2 -12.43 -19.10 -11.13
CA ALA A 2 -13.16 -18.46 -12.22
C ALA A 2 -12.26 -18.49 -13.46
N LEU A 3 -12.84 -18.78 -14.62
CA LEU A 3 -12.20 -18.59 -15.93
C LEU A 3 -12.64 -17.23 -16.45
N THR A 4 -11.71 -16.46 -16.97
CA THR A 4 -12.00 -15.25 -17.73
C THR A 4 -12.42 -15.60 -19.16
N ASP A 5 -13.01 -14.66 -19.88
CA ASP A 5 -13.50 -14.87 -21.27
C ASP A 5 -12.36 -15.25 -22.24
N ASP A 6 -11.10 -14.89 -21.91
CA ASP A 6 -9.88 -15.23 -22.65
C ASP A 6 -9.23 -16.56 -22.20
N GLY A 7 -9.84 -17.27 -21.24
CA GLY A 7 -9.37 -18.54 -20.73
C GLY A 7 -8.31 -18.43 -19.61
N ALA A 8 -8.00 -17.25 -19.12
CA ALA A 8 -7.10 -17.09 -17.99
C ALA A 8 -7.72 -17.72 -16.73
N LEU A 9 -6.86 -18.36 -15.93
CA LEU A 9 -7.28 -19.02 -14.71
C LEU A 9 -7.07 -18.12 -13.51
N ILE A 10 -8.18 -17.51 -13.03
CA ILE A 10 -8.16 -16.77 -11.77
C ILE A 10 -8.47 -17.72 -10.61
N ARG A 11 -7.58 -17.75 -9.63
CA ARG A 11 -7.73 -18.51 -8.40
C ARG A 11 -7.82 -17.58 -7.21
N ARG A 12 -8.62 -17.96 -6.20
CA ARG A 12 -8.76 -17.23 -4.94
C ARG A 12 -8.67 -18.19 -3.77
N SER A 13 -7.87 -17.82 -2.78
CA SER A 13 -7.82 -18.48 -1.46
C SER A 13 -8.00 -17.44 -0.34
N VAL A 14 -8.39 -17.94 0.83
CA VAL A 14 -8.41 -17.16 2.07
C VAL A 14 -7.48 -17.88 3.04
N LEU A 15 -6.45 -17.17 3.49
CA LEU A 15 -5.47 -17.69 4.44
C LEU A 15 -5.96 -17.54 5.89
N PRO A 16 -5.32 -18.21 6.86
CA PRO A 16 -5.55 -17.94 8.27
C PRO A 16 -5.43 -16.44 8.58
N GLY A 17 -6.31 -15.91 9.43
CA GLY A 17 -6.37 -14.48 9.70
C GLY A 17 -7.22 -13.67 8.71
N GLY A 18 -7.68 -14.26 7.60
CA GLY A 18 -8.62 -13.61 6.67
C GLY A 18 -7.97 -12.98 5.44
N VAL A 19 -6.65 -13.02 5.29
CA VAL A 19 -5.92 -12.52 4.10
C VAL A 19 -6.43 -13.23 2.84
N ARG A 20 -6.79 -12.47 1.84
CA ARG A 20 -7.27 -12.97 0.56
C ARG A 20 -6.14 -12.98 -0.46
N VAL A 21 -5.90 -14.11 -1.11
CA VAL A 21 -4.89 -14.25 -2.18
C VAL A 21 -5.58 -14.54 -3.49
N LEU A 22 -5.29 -13.73 -4.50
CA LEU A 22 -5.80 -13.90 -5.86
C LEU A 22 -4.63 -14.05 -6.84
N THR A 23 -4.75 -14.97 -7.78
CA THR A 23 -3.75 -15.12 -8.84
C THR A 23 -4.41 -15.21 -10.20
N GLU A 24 -3.76 -14.60 -11.17
CA GLU A 24 -4.01 -14.80 -12.59
C GLU A 24 -2.73 -15.32 -13.23
N ARG A 25 -2.72 -16.61 -13.60
CA ARG A 25 -1.54 -17.23 -14.20
C ARG A 25 -1.50 -16.96 -15.70
N VAL A 26 -0.38 -16.41 -16.17
CA VAL A 26 -0.09 -16.17 -17.59
C VAL A 26 1.11 -17.02 -17.99
N GLU A 27 0.93 -17.97 -18.92
CA GLU A 27 1.94 -19.00 -19.21
C GLU A 27 3.17 -18.49 -19.99
N ASN A 28 2.99 -17.50 -20.86
CA ASN A 28 4.03 -17.07 -21.82
C ASN A 28 4.79 -15.82 -21.39
N VAL A 29 4.86 -15.55 -20.09
CA VAL A 29 5.62 -14.43 -19.52
C VAL A 29 6.62 -14.97 -18.50
N HIS A 30 7.68 -14.19 -18.23
CA HIS A 30 8.70 -14.48 -17.21
C HIS A 30 8.67 -13.46 -16.07
N THR A 31 7.65 -12.63 -16.03
CA THR A 31 7.48 -11.60 -15.03
C THR A 31 6.20 -11.82 -14.22
N VAL A 32 6.17 -11.24 -13.03
CA VAL A 32 5.01 -11.24 -12.14
C VAL A 32 4.80 -9.82 -11.61
N SER A 33 3.56 -9.35 -11.68
CA SER A 33 3.11 -8.20 -10.90
C SER A 33 2.49 -8.72 -9.61
N VAL A 34 3.07 -8.39 -8.48
CA VAL A 34 2.54 -8.72 -7.15
C VAL A 34 2.08 -7.44 -6.46
N GLY A 35 0.90 -7.46 -5.84
CA GLY A 35 0.33 -6.30 -5.15
C GLY A 35 -0.28 -6.67 -3.80
N PHE A 36 -0.08 -5.81 -2.82
CA PHE A 36 -0.66 -5.85 -1.47
C PHE A 36 -1.64 -4.69 -1.36
N TRP A 37 -2.93 -5.01 -1.25
CA TRP A 37 -4.04 -4.05 -1.27
C TRP A 37 -4.70 -4.03 0.10
N VAL A 38 -4.58 -2.92 0.78
CA VAL A 38 -5.21 -2.70 2.10
C VAL A 38 -6.55 -2.01 1.87
N GLY A 39 -7.62 -2.54 2.43
CA GLY A 39 -8.98 -2.01 2.33
C GLY A 39 -9.19 -0.77 3.20
N ALA A 40 -8.26 0.17 3.16
CA ALA A 40 -8.31 1.45 3.85
C ALA A 40 -7.76 2.55 2.94
N GLY A 41 -8.47 3.65 2.86
CA GLY A 41 -8.13 4.83 2.08
C GLY A 41 -8.44 6.11 2.81
N SER A 42 -8.33 7.27 2.14
CA SER A 42 -8.58 8.57 2.77
C SER A 42 -10.04 8.74 3.24
N ALA A 43 -10.98 7.94 2.73
CA ALA A 43 -12.37 7.99 3.20
C ALA A 43 -12.57 7.38 4.60
N ASP A 44 -11.63 6.55 5.09
CA ASP A 44 -11.67 5.92 6.41
C ASP A 44 -11.09 6.82 7.51
N GLU A 45 -10.59 7.99 7.14
CA GLU A 45 -10.06 9.00 8.05
C GLU A 45 -11.19 9.81 8.72
N ASN A 46 -10.89 10.38 9.88
CA ASN A 46 -11.72 11.36 10.56
C ASN A 46 -11.03 12.73 10.60
N GLU A 47 -11.68 13.74 11.16
CA GLU A 47 -11.12 15.11 11.22
C GLU A 47 -9.75 15.19 11.90
N GLY A 48 -9.47 14.32 12.88
CA GLY A 48 -8.18 14.26 13.58
C GLY A 48 -7.10 13.44 12.90
N THR A 49 -7.45 12.74 11.79
CA THR A 49 -6.53 11.84 11.07
C THR A 49 -6.48 12.13 9.57
N LEU A 50 -6.95 13.30 9.12
CA LEU A 50 -6.92 13.69 7.70
C LEU A 50 -5.49 13.70 7.15
N GLY A 51 -5.25 12.95 6.07
CA GLY A 51 -3.96 12.78 5.43
C GLY A 51 -3.13 11.63 6.01
N SER A 52 -3.61 10.93 7.06
CA SER A 52 -2.87 9.82 7.70
C SER A 52 -2.60 8.66 6.74
N THR A 53 -3.53 8.35 5.86
CA THR A 53 -3.38 7.21 4.94
C THR A 53 -2.27 7.47 3.92
N HIS A 54 -2.23 8.66 3.35
CA HIS A 54 -1.15 9.09 2.46
C HIS A 54 0.19 9.19 3.20
N PHE A 55 0.17 9.72 4.41
CA PHE A 55 1.36 9.78 5.25
C PHE A 55 1.94 8.38 5.55
N LEU A 56 1.07 7.39 5.83
CA LEU A 56 1.49 5.99 6.02
C LEU A 56 2.10 5.39 4.74
N GLU A 57 1.57 5.73 3.56
CA GLU A 57 2.18 5.29 2.31
C GLU A 57 3.67 5.65 2.26
N HIS A 58 4.02 6.91 2.57
CA HIS A 58 5.42 7.36 2.63
C HIS A 58 6.23 6.61 3.70
N LEU A 59 5.66 6.46 4.90
CA LEU A 59 6.39 5.89 6.04
C LEU A 59 6.68 4.41 5.88
N LEU A 60 5.87 3.65 5.13
CA LEU A 60 6.14 2.23 4.93
C LEU A 60 7.44 1.97 4.14
N PHE A 61 7.96 2.96 3.42
CA PHE A 61 9.27 2.91 2.76
C PHE A 61 10.44 3.35 3.67
N LYS A 62 10.18 3.82 4.90
CA LYS A 62 11.20 4.40 5.79
C LYS A 62 11.78 3.41 6.81
N GLY A 63 11.40 2.16 6.73
CA GLY A 63 11.95 1.09 7.54
C GLY A 63 10.88 0.21 8.18
N THR A 64 11.34 -0.96 8.60
CA THR A 64 10.53 -1.98 9.27
C THR A 64 11.18 -2.36 10.60
N ALA A 65 10.58 -3.28 11.33
CA ALA A 65 11.20 -3.83 12.54
C ALA A 65 12.53 -4.56 12.24
N SER A 66 12.73 -5.02 11.00
CA SER A 66 13.88 -5.82 10.57
C SER A 66 14.86 -5.08 9.66
N ARG A 67 14.45 -3.96 9.03
CA ARG A 67 15.23 -3.24 8.01
C ARG A 67 15.15 -1.73 8.19
N SER A 68 16.28 -1.06 8.04
CA SER A 68 16.31 0.40 7.89
C SER A 68 15.78 0.83 6.51
N ALA A 69 15.46 2.12 6.35
CA ALA A 69 15.06 2.71 5.07
C ALA A 69 16.08 2.43 3.96
N LYS A 70 17.38 2.52 4.29
CA LYS A 70 18.46 2.23 3.33
C LYS A 70 18.45 0.77 2.90
N GLU A 71 18.29 -0.17 3.82
CA GLU A 71 18.25 -1.60 3.51
C GLU A 71 17.01 -1.97 2.67
N LEU A 72 15.86 -1.31 2.91
CA LEU A 72 14.69 -1.44 2.04
C LEU A 72 15.00 -0.95 0.62
N ALA A 73 15.54 0.25 0.48
CA ALA A 73 15.90 0.81 -0.83
C ALA A 73 16.95 -0.04 -1.55
N ASP A 74 18.02 -0.46 -0.88
CA ASP A 74 19.04 -1.34 -1.43
C ASP A 74 18.43 -2.69 -1.90
N ARG A 75 17.41 -3.21 -1.18
CA ARG A 75 16.74 -4.45 -1.57
C ARG A 75 15.85 -4.26 -2.78
N ILE A 76 15.09 -3.17 -2.85
CA ILE A 76 14.28 -2.79 -4.02
C ILE A 76 15.20 -2.66 -5.25
N ASP A 77 16.30 -1.94 -5.13
CA ASP A 77 17.26 -1.74 -6.22
C ASP A 77 17.90 -3.07 -6.66
N PHE A 78 18.21 -3.96 -5.72
CA PHE A 78 18.75 -5.29 -6.03
C PHE A 78 17.77 -6.16 -6.82
N LEU A 79 16.49 -6.14 -6.47
CA LEU A 79 15.45 -6.85 -7.22
C LEU A 79 15.24 -6.28 -8.64
N GLY A 80 15.66 -5.05 -8.88
CA GLY A 80 15.69 -4.43 -10.22
C GLY A 80 14.32 -4.26 -10.86
N GLY A 81 13.24 -4.50 -10.11
CA GLY A 81 11.87 -4.36 -10.56
C GLY A 81 11.34 -2.94 -10.42
N ASN A 82 10.07 -2.77 -10.68
CA ASN A 82 9.35 -1.53 -10.40
C ASN A 82 8.52 -1.73 -9.13
N PHE A 83 8.94 -1.09 -8.03
CA PHE A 83 8.19 -1.07 -6.77
C PHE A 83 7.62 0.32 -6.56
N ASN A 84 6.35 0.39 -6.17
CA ASN A 84 5.71 1.65 -5.85
C ASN A 84 4.47 1.40 -4.96
N ALA A 85 3.82 2.49 -4.57
CA ALA A 85 2.59 2.48 -3.81
C ALA A 85 1.63 3.55 -4.33
N GLY A 86 0.42 3.53 -3.84
CA GLY A 86 -0.55 4.59 -4.10
C GLY A 86 -1.71 4.55 -3.12
N THR A 87 -2.11 5.73 -2.69
CA THR A 87 -3.25 5.93 -1.81
C THR A 87 -4.46 6.40 -2.59
N GLY A 88 -5.55 5.66 -2.47
CA GLY A 88 -6.85 6.04 -3.02
C GLY A 88 -7.83 6.47 -1.93
N LYS A 89 -9.06 6.75 -2.35
CA LYS A 89 -10.14 7.10 -1.41
C LYS A 89 -10.59 5.93 -0.53
N GLN A 90 -10.55 4.70 -1.05
CA GLN A 90 -11.12 3.50 -0.41
C GLN A 90 -10.11 2.37 -0.22
N LEU A 91 -8.90 2.52 -0.71
CA LEU A 91 -7.83 1.52 -0.59
C LEU A 91 -6.46 2.17 -0.73
N THR A 92 -5.46 1.49 -0.17
CA THR A 92 -4.04 1.79 -0.37
C THR A 92 -3.37 0.53 -0.90
N TYR A 93 -2.43 0.66 -1.82
CA TYR A 93 -1.77 -0.49 -2.42
C TYR A 93 -0.26 -0.27 -2.52
N TYR A 94 0.45 -1.38 -2.37
CA TYR A 94 1.90 -1.50 -2.51
C TYR A 94 2.15 -2.61 -3.52
N TYR A 95 3.01 -2.40 -4.51
CA TYR A 95 3.22 -3.39 -5.54
C TYR A 95 4.67 -3.48 -5.99
N GLY A 96 5.03 -4.65 -6.54
CA GLY A 96 6.28 -4.91 -7.21
C GLY A 96 6.04 -5.60 -8.56
N HIS A 97 6.83 -5.24 -9.55
CA HIS A 97 6.86 -5.93 -10.85
C HIS A 97 8.25 -6.53 -11.04
N VAL A 98 8.37 -7.85 -10.93
CA VAL A 98 9.64 -8.56 -10.86
C VAL A 98 9.68 -9.74 -11.83
N VAL A 99 10.86 -10.33 -12.04
CA VAL A 99 10.98 -11.64 -12.70
C VAL A 99 10.48 -12.75 -11.77
N GLU A 100 10.08 -13.87 -12.35
CA GLU A 100 9.51 -15.03 -11.64
C GLU A 100 10.40 -15.51 -10.48
N GLU A 101 11.72 -15.52 -10.68
CA GLU A 101 12.71 -15.99 -9.71
C GLU A 101 12.77 -15.12 -8.44
N ASP A 102 12.43 -13.84 -8.55
CA ASP A 102 12.47 -12.86 -7.44
C ASP A 102 11.11 -12.68 -6.75
N LEU A 103 10.07 -13.42 -7.16
CA LEU A 103 8.73 -13.28 -6.59
C LEU A 103 8.71 -13.51 -5.07
N ALA A 104 9.46 -14.51 -4.57
CA ALA A 104 9.48 -14.81 -3.14
C ALA A 104 10.06 -13.65 -2.32
N ASP A 105 11.14 -13.04 -2.82
CA ASP A 105 11.80 -11.89 -2.21
C ASP A 105 10.92 -10.65 -2.25
N ALA A 106 10.21 -10.43 -3.37
CA ALA A 106 9.26 -9.32 -3.51
C ALA A 106 8.06 -9.47 -2.54
N VAL A 107 7.52 -10.68 -2.38
CA VAL A 107 6.44 -10.97 -1.44
C VAL A 107 6.91 -10.74 0.00
N GLU A 108 8.09 -11.21 0.35
CA GLU A 108 8.67 -11.03 1.68
C GLU A 108 8.90 -9.55 2.01
N LEU A 109 9.44 -8.78 1.06
CA LEU A 109 9.69 -7.36 1.22
C LEU A 109 8.38 -6.56 1.42
N LEU A 110 7.39 -6.79 0.55
CA LEU A 110 6.09 -6.10 0.65
C LEU A 110 5.33 -6.48 1.93
N ALA A 111 5.43 -7.76 2.35
CA ALA A 111 4.84 -8.20 3.60
C ALA A 111 5.49 -7.53 4.81
N ASP A 112 6.83 -7.42 4.83
CA ASP A 112 7.58 -6.74 5.90
C ASP A 112 7.19 -5.24 5.97
N MET A 113 7.13 -4.55 4.83
CA MET A 113 6.68 -3.15 4.75
C MET A 113 5.27 -2.97 5.29
N VAL A 114 4.31 -3.80 4.83
CA VAL A 114 2.88 -3.64 5.16
C VAL A 114 2.56 -4.07 6.60
N ALA A 115 3.19 -5.13 7.11
CA ALA A 115 2.83 -5.74 8.38
C ALA A 115 3.73 -5.34 9.56
N SER A 116 4.96 -4.85 9.31
CA SER A 116 5.93 -4.55 10.38
C SER A 116 6.66 -3.21 10.22
N SER A 117 6.01 -2.23 9.59
CA SER A 117 6.58 -0.87 9.46
C SER A 117 6.99 -0.30 10.82
N ALA A 118 8.18 0.30 10.87
CA ALA A 118 8.73 0.86 12.09
C ALA A 118 8.02 2.12 12.56
N LEU A 119 7.45 2.89 11.64
CA LEU A 119 6.77 4.18 11.89
C LEU A 119 7.55 5.08 12.86
N ALA A 120 8.86 5.21 12.64
CA ALA A 120 9.71 5.96 13.57
C ALA A 120 9.35 7.46 13.56
N GLU A 121 9.31 8.08 14.75
CA GLU A 121 8.93 9.49 14.92
C GLU A 121 9.88 10.43 14.15
N ALA A 122 11.17 10.10 14.08
CA ALA A 122 12.15 10.87 13.32
C ALA A 122 11.87 10.85 11.80
N ASP A 123 11.43 9.71 11.27
CA ASP A 123 11.07 9.58 9.86
C ASP A 123 9.75 10.32 9.57
N MET A 124 8.81 10.28 10.51
CA MET A 124 7.58 11.05 10.42
C MET A 124 7.86 12.54 10.27
N GLU A 125 8.75 13.11 11.07
CA GLU A 125 9.08 14.54 10.97
C GLU A 125 9.78 14.91 9.64
N MET A 126 10.62 14.01 9.12
CA MET A 126 11.21 14.19 7.80
C MET A 126 10.17 14.16 6.69
N GLU A 127 9.31 13.13 6.70
CA GLU A 127 8.28 12.95 5.65
C GLU A 127 7.21 14.01 5.70
N ARG A 128 6.90 14.58 6.87
CA ARG A 128 6.00 15.74 7.00
C ARG A 128 6.43 16.88 6.08
N GLY A 129 7.73 17.19 6.03
CA GLY A 129 8.27 18.21 5.14
C GLY A 129 8.06 17.86 3.66
N VAL A 130 8.33 16.62 3.28
CA VAL A 130 8.14 16.12 1.90
C VAL A 130 6.67 16.21 1.49
N ILE A 131 5.75 15.75 2.34
CA ILE A 131 4.31 15.78 2.05
C ILE A 131 3.79 17.22 1.92
N LEU A 132 4.27 18.15 2.75
CA LEU A 132 3.88 19.56 2.64
C LEU A 132 4.36 20.19 1.33
N GLU A 133 5.55 19.84 0.85
CA GLU A 133 6.05 20.28 -0.46
C GLU A 133 5.23 19.65 -1.60
N GLU A 134 4.85 18.39 -1.48
CA GLU A 134 3.99 17.72 -2.45
C GLU A 134 2.58 18.36 -2.51
N LEU A 135 1.96 18.65 -1.37
CA LEU A 135 0.68 19.35 -1.32
C LEU A 135 0.76 20.75 -1.95
N ALA A 136 1.86 21.46 -1.76
CA ALA A 136 2.09 22.75 -2.41
C ALA A 136 2.21 22.60 -3.93
N MET A 137 2.89 21.54 -4.40
CA MET A 137 2.99 21.24 -5.84
C MET A 137 1.62 20.91 -6.45
N TYR A 138 0.78 20.12 -5.77
CA TYR A 138 -0.59 19.84 -6.22
C TYR A 138 -1.47 21.09 -6.25
N ALA A 139 -1.30 22.00 -5.28
CA ALA A 139 -2.03 23.28 -5.27
C ALA A 139 -1.67 24.19 -6.47
N ASP A 140 -0.49 24.03 -7.05
CA ASP A 140 -0.05 24.75 -8.25
C ASP A 140 -0.50 24.05 -9.57
N ASP A 141 -1.00 22.79 -9.50
CA ASP A 141 -1.53 22.08 -10.66
C ASP A 141 -3.03 22.34 -10.83
N ALA A 142 -3.39 23.11 -11.86
CA ALA A 142 -4.77 23.47 -12.14
C ALA A 142 -5.68 22.26 -12.43
N SER A 143 -5.13 21.15 -12.94
CA SER A 143 -5.89 19.90 -13.18
C SER A 143 -6.22 19.21 -11.87
N GLU A 144 -5.25 19.06 -10.99
CA GLU A 144 -5.46 18.46 -9.66
C GLU A 144 -6.46 19.28 -8.83
N VAL A 145 -6.28 20.61 -8.80
CA VAL A 145 -7.21 21.52 -8.12
C VAL A 145 -8.63 21.38 -8.66
N ALA A 146 -8.81 21.29 -9.98
CA ALA A 146 -10.14 21.13 -10.58
C ALA A 146 -10.77 19.76 -10.21
N HIS A 147 -9.98 18.67 -10.20
CA HIS A 147 -10.46 17.34 -9.80
C HIS A 147 -10.86 17.28 -8.31
N GLU A 148 -10.07 17.87 -7.44
CA GLU A 148 -10.40 17.93 -6.01
C GLU A 148 -11.63 18.79 -5.74
N GLN A 149 -11.73 19.93 -6.39
CA GLN A 149 -12.89 20.82 -6.25
C GLN A 149 -14.19 20.16 -6.73
N ILE A 150 -14.18 19.48 -7.89
CA ILE A 150 -15.38 18.80 -8.39
C ILE A 150 -15.78 17.65 -7.45
N ALA A 151 -14.81 16.88 -6.95
CA ALA A 151 -15.08 15.81 -5.99
C ALA A 151 -15.71 16.36 -4.69
N SER A 152 -15.16 17.43 -4.15
CA SER A 152 -15.71 18.11 -2.96
C SER A 152 -17.11 18.67 -3.19
N LEU A 153 -17.36 19.30 -4.32
CA LEU A 153 -18.68 19.85 -4.67
C LEU A 153 -19.75 18.77 -4.86
N VAL A 154 -19.41 17.68 -5.55
CA VAL A 154 -20.33 16.57 -5.83
C VAL A 154 -20.63 15.75 -4.58
N MET A 155 -19.63 15.46 -3.78
CA MET A 155 -19.74 14.63 -2.59
C MET A 155 -20.15 15.41 -1.34
N GLY A 156 -20.06 16.74 -1.37
CA GLY A 156 -20.35 17.58 -0.20
C GLY A 156 -19.45 17.23 0.98
N GLY A 157 -20.05 17.09 2.18
CA GLY A 157 -19.32 16.69 3.38
C GLY A 157 -18.99 15.20 3.51
N HIS A 158 -19.25 14.40 2.46
CA HIS A 158 -18.95 12.96 2.50
C HIS A 158 -17.42 12.73 2.46
N PRO A 159 -16.90 11.71 3.18
CA PRO A 159 -15.45 11.40 3.19
C PRO A 159 -14.81 11.24 1.81
N LEU A 160 -15.53 10.71 0.84
CA LEU A 160 -15.05 10.59 -0.55
C LEU A 160 -14.77 11.92 -1.25
N GLY A 161 -15.26 13.04 -0.73
CA GLY A 161 -15.00 14.38 -1.25
C GLY A 161 -13.75 15.06 -0.68
N ARG A 162 -13.10 14.45 0.34
CA ARG A 162 -11.91 15.01 1.00
C ARG A 162 -10.66 14.81 0.13
N PRO A 163 -9.66 15.71 0.17
CA PRO A 163 -8.34 15.46 -0.44
C PRO A 163 -7.68 14.20 0.11
N ILE A 164 -6.98 13.43 -0.73
CA ILE A 164 -6.29 12.21 -0.30
C ILE A 164 -5.13 12.53 0.65
N GLY A 165 -4.32 13.52 0.29
CA GLY A 165 -3.19 13.97 1.11
C GLY A 165 -3.57 14.80 2.34
N GLY A 166 -4.87 15.06 2.55
CA GLY A 166 -5.35 15.99 3.57
C GLY A 166 -5.10 17.45 3.16
N THR A 167 -4.88 18.30 4.15
CA THR A 167 -4.51 19.71 3.99
C THR A 167 -3.20 19.98 4.71
N SER A 168 -2.53 21.08 4.38
CA SER A 168 -1.31 21.49 5.09
C SER A 168 -1.56 21.61 6.61
N GLU A 169 -2.73 22.14 7.01
CA GLU A 169 -3.11 22.26 8.41
C GLU A 169 -3.27 20.89 9.07
N SER A 170 -3.98 19.95 8.43
CA SER A 170 -4.18 18.61 8.97
C SER A 170 -2.85 17.83 9.07
N VAL A 171 -1.99 17.90 8.05
CA VAL A 171 -0.68 17.26 8.03
C VAL A 171 0.24 17.82 9.12
N LEU A 172 0.22 19.14 9.36
CA LEU A 172 0.95 19.76 10.46
C LEU A 172 0.41 19.35 11.84
N GLY A 173 -0.89 19.11 11.93
CA GLY A 173 -1.57 18.70 13.17
C GLY A 173 -1.48 17.21 13.50
N LEU A 174 -1.08 16.35 12.54
CA LEU A 174 -0.95 14.91 12.79
C LEU A 174 0.17 14.64 13.80
N ASP A 175 -0.13 13.88 14.83
CA ASP A 175 0.86 13.36 15.76
C ASP A 175 1.15 11.88 15.52
N HIS A 176 2.25 11.40 16.07
CA HIS A 176 2.71 10.02 15.93
C HIS A 176 1.70 9.00 16.51
N ALA A 177 0.99 9.36 17.59
CA ALA A 177 0.01 8.47 18.22
C ALA A 177 -1.21 8.26 17.32
N ASN A 178 -1.72 9.34 16.70
CA ASN A 178 -2.84 9.28 15.76
C ASN A 178 -2.48 8.45 14.53
N LEU A 179 -1.29 8.67 13.95
CA LEU A 179 -0.81 7.93 12.79
C LEU A 179 -0.63 6.43 13.10
N THR A 180 0.01 6.11 14.22
CA THR A 180 0.18 4.73 14.69
C THR A 180 -1.16 4.05 14.98
N SER A 181 -2.12 4.79 15.55
CA SER A 181 -3.47 4.29 15.79
C SER A 181 -4.19 3.99 14.49
N HIS A 182 -4.10 4.90 13.51
CA HIS A 182 -4.69 4.71 12.17
C HIS A 182 -4.11 3.48 11.47
N TYR A 183 -2.78 3.30 11.51
CA TYR A 183 -2.12 2.11 10.98
C TYR A 183 -2.67 0.83 11.64
N ARG A 184 -2.67 0.74 12.98
CA ARG A 184 -3.11 -0.46 13.71
C ARG A 184 -4.60 -0.79 13.51
N GLN A 185 -5.44 0.19 13.25
CA GLN A 185 -6.86 0.00 13.03
C GLN A 185 -7.15 -0.54 11.63
N ASN A 186 -6.37 -0.15 10.63
CA ASN A 186 -6.66 -0.39 9.23
C ASN A 186 -5.76 -1.45 8.58
N TYR A 187 -4.50 -1.55 8.99
CA TYR A 187 -3.56 -2.54 8.46
C TYR A 187 -3.68 -3.85 9.25
N ARG A 188 -4.60 -4.68 8.80
CA ARG A 188 -4.95 -5.95 9.46
C ARG A 188 -5.13 -7.05 8.43
N PRO A 189 -4.93 -8.34 8.83
CA PRO A 189 -5.04 -9.48 7.91
C PRO A 189 -6.35 -9.52 7.12
N GLU A 190 -7.49 -9.23 7.76
CA GLU A 190 -8.82 -9.26 7.14
C GLU A 190 -9.05 -8.15 6.11
N GLU A 191 -8.29 -7.06 6.18
CA GLU A 191 -8.34 -5.96 5.22
C GLU A 191 -7.36 -6.16 4.05
N LEU A 192 -6.45 -7.14 4.14
CA LEU A 192 -5.44 -7.38 3.12
C LEU A 192 -5.93 -8.29 2.00
N VAL A 193 -5.70 -7.84 0.77
CA VAL A 193 -5.76 -8.67 -0.44
C VAL A 193 -4.38 -8.69 -1.09
N VAL A 194 -3.83 -9.87 -1.32
CA VAL A 194 -2.60 -10.05 -2.10
C VAL A 194 -2.97 -10.57 -3.47
N THR A 195 -2.45 -9.92 -4.51
CA THR A 195 -2.69 -10.33 -5.90
C THR A 195 -1.37 -10.65 -6.59
N ALA A 196 -1.39 -11.62 -7.50
CA ALA A 196 -0.29 -11.82 -8.44
C ALA A 196 -0.82 -12.15 -9.82
N ALA A 197 -0.32 -11.43 -10.82
CA ALA A 197 -0.60 -11.68 -12.24
C ALA A 197 0.70 -11.92 -12.99
N GLY A 198 0.76 -12.97 -13.82
CA GLY A 198 1.96 -13.38 -14.54
C GLY A 198 2.37 -14.80 -14.28
N LYS A 199 3.67 -15.08 -14.25
CA LYS A 199 4.23 -16.41 -14.02
C LYS A 199 4.23 -16.75 -12.52
N ALA A 200 3.06 -16.91 -11.93
CA ALA A 200 2.89 -17.24 -10.52
C ALA A 200 2.09 -18.54 -10.32
N ASP A 201 2.59 -19.43 -9.48
CA ASP A 201 1.83 -20.56 -8.98
C ASP A 201 1.01 -20.15 -7.75
N HIS A 202 -0.28 -20.48 -7.75
CA HIS A 202 -1.20 -20.06 -6.71
C HIS A 202 -0.87 -20.62 -5.32
N GLU A 203 -0.59 -21.91 -5.25
CA GLU A 203 -0.33 -22.58 -3.97
C GLU A 203 1.02 -22.13 -3.38
N ALA A 204 2.03 -21.97 -4.26
CA ALA A 204 3.31 -21.42 -3.86
C ALA A 204 3.18 -19.98 -3.35
N LEU A 205 2.41 -19.12 -4.04
CA LEU A 205 2.15 -17.75 -3.57
C LEU A 205 1.44 -17.75 -2.22
N CYS A 206 0.41 -18.58 -2.03
CA CYS A 206 -0.29 -18.68 -0.74
C CYS A 206 0.69 -19.03 0.40
N ALA A 207 1.58 -19.99 0.17
CA ALA A 207 2.58 -20.41 1.16
C ALA A 207 3.60 -19.29 1.45
N MET A 208 4.08 -18.57 0.41
CA MET A 208 4.98 -17.42 0.55
C MET A 208 4.35 -16.31 1.38
N VAL A 209 3.11 -15.91 1.03
CA VAL A 209 2.37 -14.85 1.75
C VAL A 209 2.15 -15.21 3.20
N GLU A 210 1.68 -16.46 3.48
CA GLU A 210 1.45 -16.91 4.86
C GLU A 210 2.73 -16.92 5.69
N ALA A 211 3.84 -17.40 5.12
CA ALA A 211 5.14 -17.44 5.80
C ALA A 211 5.67 -16.03 6.08
N SER A 212 5.61 -15.13 5.10
CA SER A 212 6.11 -13.76 5.21
C SER A 212 5.32 -12.93 6.22
N LEU A 213 3.98 -12.97 6.17
CA LEU A 213 3.13 -12.26 7.13
C LEU A 213 3.30 -12.77 8.55
N ARG A 214 3.42 -14.09 8.74
CA ARG A 214 3.73 -14.68 10.05
C ARG A 214 5.09 -14.23 10.57
N GLY A 215 6.10 -14.14 9.71
CA GLY A 215 7.43 -13.60 10.04
C GLY A 215 7.38 -12.13 10.44
N ALA A 216 6.49 -11.37 9.85
CA ALA A 216 6.24 -9.95 10.13
C ALA A 216 5.31 -9.69 11.35
N GLY A 217 4.79 -10.75 11.99
CA GLY A 217 3.99 -10.65 13.20
C GLY A 217 2.46 -10.65 13.01
N TRP A 218 1.98 -11.01 11.84
CA TRP A 218 0.54 -11.15 11.51
C TRP A 218 0.06 -12.59 11.58
#